data_e6318d19a45d8443528e6ab19e352071
#
_entry.id   e6318d19a45d8443528e6ab19e352071
#
_cell.length_a   1.000
_cell.length_b   1.000
_cell.length_c   1.000
_cell.angle_alpha   90.00
_cell.angle_beta   90.00
_cell.angle_gamma   90.00
#
_symmetry.space_group_name_H-M   'P 1'
#
loop_
_entity.id
_entity.type
_entity.pdbx_description
1 polymer ?
#
loop_
_entity_poly.entity_id
_entity_poly.type
_entity_poly.pdbx_seq_one_letter_code
_entity_poly.pdbx_strand_id
1 'polypeptide(L)'
;SARAAIAQARANLRSDETNLHKASIRSPIDGIVLTRQVEPGQTVAASFQAPVLFTLAEDLAKMELQVDVDEADVGQVQVGQPATFTVDAWPGRKYTAVITRVGFGSQEKDGVISYLTVLEVGNDDLSLRPGMTGTAEITTLTREQALLVPNAALRFTPASAAAPRKAPSRSVVGSLMPRPPATTPRVKAPTNTGAPRVWVLRDGEPAAVDVQTGATNGKVTEIVGGSLEAGVELITEAVSVTK
;
A
#
# COMPACT_ATOMS: atom_id res chain seq x y z
N SER A 1 -19.09 -17.36 68.69
CA SER A 1 -20.44 -17.90 68.65
C SER A 1 -20.61 -18.84 67.49
N ALA A 2 -21.51 -19.83 67.55
CA ALA A 2 -21.76 -20.81 66.48
C ALA A 2 -22.11 -20.15 65.11
N ARG A 3 -22.82 -19.02 65.12
CA ARG A 3 -23.16 -18.28 63.93
C ARG A 3 -21.91 -17.72 63.18
N ALA A 4 -20.92 -17.24 63.92
CA ALA A 4 -19.67 -16.77 63.35
C ALA A 4 -18.86 -17.92 62.74
N ALA A 5 -18.84 -19.10 63.40
CA ALA A 5 -18.17 -20.26 62.81
C ALA A 5 -18.81 -20.76 61.53
N ILE A 6 -20.15 -20.74 61.43
CA ILE A 6 -20.88 -21.07 60.20
C ILE A 6 -20.59 -20.08 59.13
N ALA A 7 -20.56 -18.78 59.43
CA ALA A 7 -20.22 -17.74 58.40
C ALA A 7 -18.81 -17.94 57.90
N GLN A 8 -17.84 -18.21 58.77
CA GLN A 8 -16.46 -18.48 58.36
C GLN A 8 -16.35 -19.74 57.51
N ALA A 9 -17.00 -20.82 57.88
CA ALA A 9 -16.97 -22.05 57.07
C ALA A 9 -17.59 -21.89 55.72
N ARG A 10 -18.66 -21.09 55.57
CA ARG A 10 -19.25 -20.74 54.28
C ARG A 10 -18.35 -19.86 53.43
N ALA A 11 -17.60 -18.92 54.03
CA ALA A 11 -16.65 -18.10 53.34
C ALA A 11 -15.48 -18.94 52.80
N ASN A 12 -14.97 -19.86 53.59
CA ASN A 12 -13.91 -20.79 53.17
C ASN A 12 -14.38 -21.67 52.01
N LEU A 13 -15.59 -22.29 52.12
CA LEU A 13 -16.16 -23.11 51.06
C LEU A 13 -16.27 -22.31 49.74
N ARG A 14 -16.78 -21.09 49.78
CA ARG A 14 -16.84 -20.24 48.60
C ARG A 14 -15.48 -19.96 47.99
N SER A 15 -14.45 -19.74 48.81
CA SER A 15 -13.07 -19.55 48.35
C SER A 15 -12.56 -20.80 47.64
N ASP A 16 -12.80 -21.97 48.24
CA ASP A 16 -12.35 -23.25 47.67
C ASP A 16 -13.09 -23.61 46.39
N GLU A 17 -14.41 -23.36 46.31
CA GLU A 17 -15.19 -23.48 45.08
C GLU A 17 -14.66 -22.55 43.99
N THR A 18 -14.34 -21.29 44.31
CA THR A 18 -13.77 -20.34 43.39
C THR A 18 -12.40 -20.81 42.84
N ASN A 19 -11.57 -21.34 43.74
CA ASN A 19 -10.26 -21.88 43.36
C ASN A 19 -10.40 -23.12 42.47
N LEU A 20 -11.37 -23.98 42.73
CA LEU A 20 -11.68 -25.13 41.90
C LEU A 20 -12.15 -24.70 40.51
N HIS A 21 -13.01 -23.66 40.41
CA HIS A 21 -13.42 -23.10 39.12
C HIS A 21 -12.25 -22.53 38.32
N LYS A 22 -11.30 -21.86 38.98
CA LYS A 22 -10.08 -21.34 38.32
C LYS A 22 -9.15 -22.44 37.83
N ALA A 23 -9.23 -23.64 38.35
CA ALA A 23 -8.45 -24.79 37.90
C ALA A 23 -8.94 -25.35 36.55
N SER A 24 -10.16 -24.98 36.12
CA SER A 24 -10.71 -25.36 34.82
C SER A 24 -10.75 -24.17 33.88
N ILE A 25 -9.79 -24.10 32.93
CA ILE A 25 -9.72 -23.05 31.93
C ILE A 25 -10.60 -23.44 30.74
N ARG A 26 -11.57 -22.59 30.40
CA ARG A 26 -12.52 -22.82 29.31
C ARG A 26 -12.45 -21.68 28.31
N SER A 27 -12.79 -21.97 27.03
CA SER A 27 -12.97 -20.94 26.02
C SER A 27 -14.12 -20.00 26.43
N PRO A 28 -13.93 -18.67 26.33
CA PRO A 28 -15.00 -17.69 26.54
C PRO A 28 -15.91 -17.53 25.30
N ILE A 29 -15.53 -18.09 24.15
CA ILE A 29 -16.25 -17.99 22.88
C ILE A 29 -16.39 -19.38 22.24
N ASP A 30 -17.41 -19.56 21.43
CA ASP A 30 -17.52 -20.69 20.53
C ASP A 30 -16.63 -20.39 19.30
N GLY A 31 -15.99 -21.40 18.73
CA GLY A 31 -15.11 -21.17 17.57
C GLY A 31 -14.12 -22.29 17.33
N ILE A 32 -13.12 -22.00 16.53
CA ILE A 32 -12.10 -22.94 16.05
C ILE A 32 -10.76 -22.60 16.70
N VAL A 33 -10.04 -23.63 17.20
CA VAL A 33 -8.69 -23.47 17.71
C VAL A 33 -7.70 -23.31 16.55
N LEU A 34 -7.06 -22.16 16.48
CA LEU A 34 -6.03 -21.87 15.48
C LEU A 34 -4.67 -22.45 15.90
N THR A 35 -4.26 -22.18 17.13
CA THR A 35 -2.99 -22.66 17.66
C THR A 35 -3.12 -23.13 19.10
N ARG A 36 -2.37 -24.15 19.45
CA ARG A 36 -2.19 -24.65 20.82
C ARG A 36 -0.73 -24.43 21.22
N GLN A 37 -0.51 -23.70 22.30
CA GLN A 37 0.83 -23.35 22.81
C GLN A 37 1.19 -24.08 24.10
N VAL A 38 0.39 -25.08 24.51
CA VAL A 38 0.59 -25.87 25.73
C VAL A 38 0.50 -27.34 25.42
N GLU A 39 1.39 -28.13 26.03
CA GLU A 39 1.37 -29.60 25.89
C GLU A 39 0.68 -30.26 27.10
N PRO A 40 0.04 -31.43 26.89
CA PRO A 40 -0.51 -32.21 28.00
C PRO A 40 0.58 -32.56 29.04
N GLY A 41 0.27 -32.32 30.33
CA GLY A 41 1.22 -32.51 31.42
C GLY A 41 2.19 -31.34 31.65
N GLN A 42 2.12 -30.27 30.86
CA GLN A 42 2.90 -29.06 31.09
C GLN A 42 2.32 -28.28 32.29
N THR A 43 3.19 -27.87 33.19
CA THR A 43 2.81 -26.99 34.31
C THR A 43 2.68 -25.57 33.80
N VAL A 44 1.52 -24.95 34.02
CA VAL A 44 1.28 -23.54 33.73
C VAL A 44 1.45 -22.77 35.03
N ALA A 45 2.55 -22.04 35.17
CA ALA A 45 2.77 -21.18 36.32
C ALA A 45 2.07 -19.83 36.07
N ALA A 46 1.20 -19.44 37.01
CA ALA A 46 0.64 -18.09 37.09
C ALA A 46 1.70 -17.12 37.62
N SER A 47 2.77 -16.91 36.83
CA SER A 47 3.76 -15.87 37.10
C SER A 47 3.27 -14.52 36.57
N PHE A 48 4.04 -13.46 36.73
CA PHE A 48 3.68 -12.06 36.43
C PHE A 48 2.99 -11.80 35.09
N GLN A 49 3.06 -12.72 34.15
CA GLN A 49 2.35 -12.66 32.86
C GLN A 49 1.60 -13.97 32.62
N ALA A 50 0.30 -13.85 32.29
CA ALA A 50 -0.50 -15.01 31.90
C ALA A 50 -0.02 -15.52 30.54
N PRO A 51 0.41 -16.80 30.41
CA PRO A 51 0.80 -17.38 29.13
C PRO A 51 -0.42 -17.58 28.22
N VAL A 52 -0.23 -17.41 26.92
CA VAL A 52 -1.22 -17.77 25.92
C VAL A 52 -1.24 -19.29 25.79
N LEU A 53 -2.37 -19.93 26.05
CA LEU A 53 -2.52 -21.38 25.95
C LEU A 53 -3.05 -21.80 24.56
N PHE A 54 -4.07 -21.09 24.09
CA PHE A 54 -4.73 -21.31 22.81
C PHE A 54 -5.04 -19.99 22.14
N THR A 55 -4.98 -19.97 20.81
CA THR A 55 -5.54 -18.91 20.00
C THR A 55 -6.78 -19.44 19.30
N LEU A 56 -7.90 -18.72 19.40
CA LEU A 56 -9.17 -19.12 18.84
C LEU A 56 -9.65 -18.09 17.84
N ALA A 57 -10.40 -18.55 16.84
CA ALA A 57 -11.17 -17.69 15.95
C ALA A 57 -12.65 -18.05 16.11
N GLU A 58 -13.50 -17.04 16.19
CA GLU A 58 -14.95 -17.20 16.26
C GLU A 58 -15.51 -17.70 14.93
N ASP A 59 -15.11 -17.03 13.85
CA ASP A 59 -15.59 -17.33 12.49
C ASP A 59 -14.42 -17.13 11.50
N LEU A 60 -14.14 -18.15 10.69
CA LEU A 60 -13.14 -18.06 9.63
C LEU A 60 -13.70 -17.56 8.29
N ALA A 61 -15.02 -17.44 8.16
CA ALA A 61 -15.64 -16.87 6.97
C ALA A 61 -15.51 -15.35 6.93
N LYS A 62 -15.35 -14.70 8.11
CA LYS A 62 -15.14 -13.27 8.24
C LYS A 62 -13.70 -12.98 8.59
N MET A 63 -12.98 -12.40 7.66
CA MET A 63 -11.57 -12.10 7.82
C MET A 63 -11.31 -10.60 7.77
N GLU A 64 -10.26 -10.18 8.42
CA GLU A 64 -9.72 -8.83 8.29
C GLU A 64 -8.34 -8.90 7.63
N LEU A 65 -8.15 -8.07 6.60
CA LEU A 65 -6.85 -7.81 6.02
C LEU A 65 -6.28 -6.54 6.63
N GLN A 66 -5.14 -6.63 7.25
CA GLN A 66 -4.39 -5.50 7.79
C GLN A 66 -3.32 -5.08 6.78
N VAL A 67 -3.39 -3.83 6.34
CA VAL A 67 -2.49 -3.26 5.34
C VAL A 67 -1.76 -2.07 5.96
N ASP A 68 -0.45 -2.07 5.84
CA ASP A 68 0.39 -0.92 6.20
C ASP A 68 0.44 0.03 5.00
N VAL A 69 -0.21 1.18 5.12
CA VAL A 69 -0.25 2.22 4.08
C VAL A 69 0.80 3.27 4.38
N ASP A 70 1.62 3.60 3.40
CA ASP A 70 2.67 4.63 3.52
C ASP A 70 2.08 6.02 3.83
N GLU A 71 2.83 6.84 4.58
CA GLU A 71 2.45 8.22 4.91
C GLU A 71 2.14 9.07 3.67
N ALA A 72 2.84 8.84 2.56
CA ALA A 72 2.62 9.57 1.32
C ALA A 72 1.25 9.30 0.68
N ASP A 73 0.67 8.11 0.93
CA ASP A 73 -0.55 7.63 0.28
C ASP A 73 -1.77 7.69 1.20
N VAL A 74 -1.59 7.69 2.52
CA VAL A 74 -2.69 7.60 3.50
C VAL A 74 -3.71 8.72 3.36
N GLY A 75 -3.29 9.90 2.90
CA GLY A 75 -4.19 11.04 2.66
C GLY A 75 -5.26 10.80 1.59
N GLN A 76 -5.08 9.80 0.73
CA GLN A 76 -6.03 9.43 -0.33
C GLN A 76 -6.90 8.22 0.04
N VAL A 77 -6.60 7.56 1.16
CA VAL A 77 -7.29 6.34 1.61
C VAL A 77 -8.45 6.71 2.53
N GLN A 78 -9.64 6.20 2.22
CA GLN A 78 -10.87 6.49 2.96
C GLN A 78 -11.67 5.22 3.23
N VAL A 79 -12.42 5.22 4.33
CA VAL A 79 -13.35 4.15 4.67
C VAL A 79 -14.40 3.99 3.55
N GLY A 80 -14.71 2.74 3.20
CA GLY A 80 -15.65 2.39 2.15
C GLY A 80 -15.04 2.25 0.75
N GLN A 81 -13.76 2.59 0.55
CA GLN A 81 -13.10 2.36 -0.72
C GLN A 81 -12.90 0.87 -0.98
N PRO A 82 -13.12 0.42 -2.23
CA PRO A 82 -12.84 -0.95 -2.63
C PRO A 82 -11.34 -1.18 -2.81
N ALA A 83 -10.93 -2.38 -2.44
CA ALA A 83 -9.57 -2.85 -2.69
C ALA A 83 -9.59 -4.25 -3.29
N THR A 84 -8.55 -4.60 -4.00
CA THR A 84 -8.27 -5.97 -4.44
C THR A 84 -6.92 -6.39 -3.88
N PHE A 85 -6.81 -7.66 -3.50
CA PHE A 85 -5.54 -8.18 -3.02
C PHE A 85 -5.26 -9.58 -3.53
N THR A 86 -4.00 -9.94 -3.52
CA THR A 86 -3.51 -11.27 -3.84
C THR A 86 -2.71 -11.79 -2.66
N VAL A 87 -2.78 -13.09 -2.41
CA VAL A 87 -1.98 -13.77 -1.38
C VAL A 87 -0.97 -14.70 -2.03
N ASP A 88 0.20 -14.84 -1.41
CA ASP A 88 1.29 -15.66 -1.97
C ASP A 88 0.91 -17.14 -2.05
N ALA A 89 0.00 -17.59 -1.17
CA ALA A 89 -0.50 -18.96 -1.17
C ALA A 89 -1.33 -19.33 -2.41
N TRP A 90 -1.95 -18.33 -3.07
CA TRP A 90 -2.79 -18.51 -4.25
C TRP A 90 -2.41 -17.54 -5.37
N PRO A 91 -1.29 -17.79 -6.08
CA PRO A 91 -0.82 -16.90 -7.15
C PRO A 91 -1.87 -16.79 -8.27
N GLY A 92 -2.16 -15.54 -8.67
CA GLY A 92 -3.11 -15.25 -9.75
C GLY A 92 -4.59 -15.17 -9.32
N ARG A 93 -4.94 -15.54 -8.09
CA ARG A 93 -6.29 -15.33 -7.56
C ARG A 93 -6.40 -13.96 -6.90
N LYS A 94 -7.36 -13.16 -7.36
CA LYS A 94 -7.68 -11.86 -6.78
C LYS A 94 -8.86 -11.98 -5.84
N TYR A 95 -8.73 -11.39 -4.68
CA TYR A 95 -9.78 -11.28 -3.68
C TYR A 95 -10.22 -9.83 -3.59
N THR A 96 -11.48 -9.61 -3.22
CA THR A 96 -12.04 -8.28 -3.01
C THR A 96 -12.11 -7.97 -1.53
N ALA A 97 -11.89 -6.71 -1.19
CA ALA A 97 -11.96 -6.21 0.17
C ALA A 97 -12.54 -4.79 0.18
N VAL A 98 -13.04 -4.36 1.33
CA VAL A 98 -13.54 -3.00 1.53
C VAL A 98 -12.90 -2.43 2.79
N ILE A 99 -12.43 -1.18 2.72
CA ILE A 99 -11.83 -0.52 3.86
C ILE A 99 -12.89 -0.21 4.91
N THR A 100 -12.70 -0.75 6.11
CA THR A 100 -13.58 -0.51 7.28
C THR A 100 -12.99 0.51 8.23
N ARG A 101 -11.66 0.58 8.32
CA ARG A 101 -10.99 1.49 9.24
C ARG A 101 -9.62 1.91 8.73
N VAL A 102 -9.33 3.20 8.84
CA VAL A 102 -7.98 3.77 8.64
C VAL A 102 -7.48 4.24 10.01
N GLY A 103 -6.34 3.73 10.44
CA GLY A 103 -5.74 4.08 11.72
C GLY A 103 -5.21 5.51 11.73
N PHE A 104 -5.34 6.19 12.86
CA PHE A 104 -4.75 7.53 13.05
C PHE A 104 -3.35 7.48 13.66
N GLY A 105 -3.00 6.36 14.29
CA GLY A 105 -1.67 6.15 14.87
C GLY A 105 -0.70 5.66 13.81
N SER A 106 0.44 6.35 13.68
CA SER A 106 1.54 5.88 12.83
C SER A 106 2.29 4.75 13.49
N GLN A 107 2.81 3.85 12.68
CA GLN A 107 3.77 2.81 13.07
C GLN A 107 5.06 3.04 12.30
N GLU A 108 6.19 2.95 12.98
CA GLU A 108 7.49 2.99 12.34
C GLU A 108 8.07 1.57 12.28
N LYS A 109 8.38 1.13 11.08
CA LYS A 109 9.02 -0.17 10.85
C LYS A 109 10.13 -0.01 9.83
N ASP A 110 11.33 -0.37 10.22
CA ASP A 110 12.53 -0.27 9.37
C ASP A 110 12.78 1.14 8.81
N GLY A 111 12.42 2.19 9.57
CA GLY A 111 12.57 3.59 9.17
C GLY A 111 11.49 4.11 8.21
N VAL A 112 10.45 3.30 7.95
CA VAL A 112 9.28 3.69 7.14
C VAL A 112 8.09 3.94 8.08
N ILE A 113 7.46 5.11 7.89
CA ILE A 113 6.24 5.47 8.62
C ILE A 113 5.04 4.97 7.82
N SER A 114 4.21 4.16 8.47
CA SER A 114 2.98 3.62 7.88
C SER A 114 1.78 3.77 8.81
N TYR A 115 0.59 3.66 8.24
CA TYR A 115 -0.69 3.71 8.95
C TYR A 115 -1.46 2.43 8.73
N LEU A 116 -1.83 1.78 9.84
CA LEU A 116 -2.57 0.52 9.78
C LEU A 116 -3.98 0.76 9.25
N THR A 117 -4.27 0.19 8.10
CA THR A 117 -5.60 0.20 7.46
C THR A 117 -6.19 -1.19 7.52
N VAL A 118 -7.43 -1.30 7.98
CA VAL A 118 -8.15 -2.57 8.12
C VAL A 118 -9.22 -2.67 7.04
N LEU A 119 -9.24 -3.79 6.35
CA LEU A 119 -10.19 -4.11 5.30
C LEU A 119 -10.96 -5.36 5.67
N GLU A 120 -12.26 -5.36 5.45
CA GLU A 120 -13.11 -6.53 5.60
C GLU A 120 -13.02 -7.41 4.35
N VAL A 121 -12.89 -8.71 4.57
CA VAL A 121 -12.73 -9.71 3.52
C VAL A 121 -13.67 -10.88 3.77
N GLY A 122 -14.48 -11.23 2.79
CA GLY A 122 -15.25 -12.47 2.79
C GLY A 122 -14.36 -13.68 2.48
N ASN A 123 -14.54 -14.77 3.22
CA ASN A 123 -13.80 -16.02 3.06
C ASN A 123 -14.74 -17.23 3.11
N ASP A 124 -15.81 -17.17 2.31
CA ASP A 124 -16.87 -18.21 2.32
C ASP A 124 -16.35 -19.59 1.91
N ASP A 125 -15.32 -19.65 1.08
CA ASP A 125 -14.68 -20.90 0.64
C ASP A 125 -13.53 -21.36 1.56
N LEU A 126 -13.27 -20.66 2.66
CA LEU A 126 -12.22 -20.95 3.64
C LEU A 126 -10.82 -21.11 3.02
N SER A 127 -10.59 -20.45 1.86
CA SER A 127 -9.28 -20.50 1.18
C SER A 127 -8.23 -19.63 1.85
N LEU A 128 -8.65 -18.59 2.53
CA LEU A 128 -7.78 -17.71 3.30
C LEU A 128 -7.61 -18.25 4.73
N ARG A 129 -6.40 -18.12 5.26
CA ARG A 129 -6.08 -18.53 6.64
C ARG A 129 -5.44 -17.37 7.38
N PRO A 130 -5.70 -17.22 8.69
CA PRO A 130 -5.01 -16.24 9.51
C PRO A 130 -3.49 -16.40 9.43
N GLY A 131 -2.79 -15.26 9.31
CA GLY A 131 -1.33 -15.25 9.17
C GLY A 131 -0.82 -15.33 7.74
N MET A 132 -1.68 -15.41 6.72
CA MET A 132 -1.27 -15.24 5.33
C MET A 132 -0.87 -13.79 5.06
N THR A 133 0.15 -13.62 4.22
CA THR A 133 0.60 -12.31 3.71
C THR A 133 0.15 -12.12 2.28
N GLY A 134 -0.02 -10.87 1.87
CA GLY A 134 -0.44 -10.54 0.53
C GLY A 134 -0.19 -9.08 0.18
N THR A 135 -0.43 -8.75 -1.08
CA THR A 135 -0.31 -7.40 -1.61
C THR A 135 -1.70 -6.87 -1.98
N ALA A 136 -2.04 -5.70 -1.45
CA ALA A 136 -3.32 -5.04 -1.72
C ALA A 136 -3.16 -3.84 -2.65
N GLU A 137 -4.12 -3.70 -3.56
CA GLU A 137 -4.30 -2.54 -4.43
C GLU A 137 -5.57 -1.82 -4.02
N ILE A 138 -5.43 -0.63 -3.43
CA ILE A 138 -6.56 0.22 -3.00
C ILE A 138 -6.93 1.15 -4.15
N THR A 139 -8.21 1.15 -4.55
CA THR A 139 -8.72 2.08 -5.55
C THR A 139 -9.12 3.40 -4.89
N THR A 140 -8.26 4.40 -4.97
CA THR A 140 -8.49 5.71 -4.34
C THR A 140 -9.35 6.63 -5.19
N LEU A 141 -9.30 6.49 -6.53
CA LEU A 141 -10.03 7.35 -7.45
C LEU A 141 -10.45 6.56 -8.69
N THR A 142 -11.73 6.64 -9.04
CA THR A 142 -12.27 6.15 -10.30
C THR A 142 -12.82 7.30 -11.11
N ARG A 143 -12.41 7.40 -12.37
CA ARG A 143 -12.91 8.39 -13.33
C ARG A 143 -13.57 7.67 -14.50
N GLU A 144 -14.85 7.93 -14.71
CA GLU A 144 -15.56 7.45 -15.87
C GLU A 144 -15.36 8.42 -17.04
N GLN A 145 -15.19 7.86 -18.26
CA GLN A 145 -15.05 8.63 -19.51
C GLN A 145 -13.84 9.59 -19.54
N ALA A 146 -12.77 9.27 -18.81
CA ALA A 146 -11.55 10.06 -18.85
C ALA A 146 -10.78 9.87 -20.17
N LEU A 147 -10.29 10.98 -20.75
CA LEU A 147 -9.35 10.93 -21.86
C LEU A 147 -7.98 10.52 -21.32
N LEU A 148 -7.48 9.35 -21.73
CA LEU A 148 -6.25 8.77 -21.23
C LEU A 148 -5.13 8.84 -22.27
N VAL A 149 -3.94 9.21 -21.82
CA VAL A 149 -2.72 9.27 -22.64
C VAL A 149 -1.66 8.39 -22.00
N PRO A 150 -0.98 7.51 -22.77
CA PRO A 150 0.18 6.76 -22.27
C PRO A 150 1.26 7.69 -21.73
N ASN A 151 1.82 7.38 -20.56
CA ASN A 151 2.89 8.20 -19.96
C ASN A 151 4.15 8.29 -20.84
N ALA A 152 4.34 7.34 -21.78
CA ALA A 152 5.39 7.38 -22.77
C ALA A 152 5.23 8.59 -23.71
N ALA A 153 3.99 8.93 -24.13
CA ALA A 153 3.72 10.07 -24.98
C ALA A 153 3.99 11.42 -24.30
N LEU A 154 3.77 11.51 -22.98
CA LEU A 154 4.07 12.72 -22.19
C LEU A 154 5.57 12.94 -21.99
N ARG A 155 6.37 11.88 -22.07
CA ARG A 155 7.84 11.94 -21.93
C ARG A 155 8.55 12.09 -23.27
N PHE A 156 7.86 11.82 -24.36
CA PHE A 156 8.44 11.88 -25.69
C PHE A 156 8.71 13.34 -26.10
N THR A 157 9.88 13.59 -26.68
CA THR A 157 10.24 14.87 -27.30
C THR A 157 10.99 14.56 -28.59
N PRO A 158 10.48 14.97 -29.77
CA PRO A 158 11.18 14.72 -31.02
C PRO A 158 12.52 15.45 -31.04
N ALA A 159 13.51 14.85 -31.68
CA ALA A 159 14.85 15.42 -31.80
C ALA A 159 14.86 16.80 -32.50
N SER A 160 13.89 17.05 -33.37
CA SER A 160 13.72 18.35 -34.06
C SER A 160 13.24 19.48 -33.12
N ALA A 161 12.58 19.15 -32.02
CA ALA A 161 12.10 20.11 -31.03
C ALA A 161 13.08 20.33 -29.86
N ALA A 162 14.12 19.52 -29.78
CA ALA A 162 15.21 19.72 -28.83
C ALA A 162 16.02 20.95 -29.34
N ALA A 163 15.74 22.13 -28.77
CA ALA A 163 16.51 23.35 -29.13
C ALA A 163 18.01 23.05 -29.02
N PRO A 164 18.82 23.50 -30.00
CA PRO A 164 20.26 23.31 -29.97
C PRO A 164 20.79 23.96 -28.68
N ARG A 165 21.28 23.14 -27.74
CA ARG A 165 22.01 23.67 -26.60
C ARG A 165 23.16 24.52 -27.17
N LYS A 166 23.07 25.83 -27.04
CA LYS A 166 24.19 26.72 -27.34
C LYS A 166 25.35 26.21 -26.49
N ALA A 167 26.32 25.58 -27.13
CA ALA A 167 27.58 25.26 -26.51
C ALA A 167 28.14 26.55 -25.90
N PRO A 168 28.58 26.55 -24.63
CA PRO A 168 29.16 27.73 -24.05
C PRO A 168 30.35 28.14 -24.94
N SER A 169 30.28 29.36 -25.51
CA SER A 169 31.37 29.90 -26.30
C SER A 169 32.64 29.86 -25.43
N ARG A 170 33.58 29.04 -25.82
CA ARG A 170 34.91 28.98 -25.19
C ARG A 170 35.59 30.32 -25.42
N SER A 171 35.57 31.18 -24.41
CA SER A 171 36.43 32.33 -24.35
C SER A 171 37.86 31.81 -24.23
N VAL A 172 38.73 32.24 -25.14
CA VAL A 172 40.17 31.87 -25.24
C VAL A 172 40.93 32.29 -23.97
N VAL A 173 40.41 33.24 -23.18
CA VAL A 173 41.01 33.75 -21.94
C VAL A 173 40.83 32.77 -20.74
N GLY A 174 39.86 31.86 -20.77
CA GLY A 174 39.61 30.88 -19.69
C GLY A 174 40.57 29.66 -19.71
N SER A 175 41.46 29.56 -20.70
CA SER A 175 42.36 28.41 -20.88
C SER A 175 43.65 28.51 -20.06
N LEU A 176 43.92 29.66 -19.44
CA LEU A 176 45.17 29.96 -18.77
C LEU A 176 45.09 29.90 -17.22
N MET A 177 43.95 29.58 -16.63
CA MET A 177 43.83 29.40 -15.17
C MET A 177 43.80 27.93 -14.77
N PRO A 178 44.53 27.53 -13.67
CA PRO A 178 44.51 26.18 -13.14
C PRO A 178 43.11 25.86 -12.62
N ARG A 179 42.56 24.73 -13.11
CA ARG A 179 41.24 24.23 -12.75
C ARG A 179 41.25 23.59 -11.36
N PRO A 180 40.33 23.95 -10.44
CA PRO A 180 40.09 23.14 -9.25
C PRO A 180 39.54 21.76 -9.64
N PRO A 181 39.77 20.70 -8.82
CA PRO A 181 39.32 19.34 -9.12
C PRO A 181 37.82 19.30 -9.36
N ALA A 182 37.43 18.71 -10.47
CA ALA A 182 36.03 18.56 -10.87
C ALA A 182 35.31 17.64 -9.88
N THR A 183 34.46 18.21 -9.04
CA THR A 183 33.39 17.46 -8.41
C THR A 183 32.46 16.96 -9.54
N THR A 184 32.29 15.65 -9.62
CA THR A 184 31.39 14.98 -10.56
C THR A 184 30.03 15.67 -10.56
N PRO A 185 29.54 16.20 -11.68
CA PRO A 185 28.23 16.81 -11.70
C PRO A 185 27.20 15.69 -11.55
N ARG A 186 26.49 15.72 -10.40
CA ARG A 186 25.27 14.96 -10.23
C ARG A 186 24.35 15.34 -11.39
N VAL A 187 24.12 14.40 -12.31
CA VAL A 187 23.21 14.57 -13.43
C VAL A 187 21.84 14.85 -12.83
N LYS A 188 21.46 16.14 -12.76
CA LYS A 188 20.06 16.52 -12.52
C LYS A 188 19.28 16.01 -13.71
N ALA A 189 18.32 15.12 -13.45
CA ALA A 189 17.30 14.78 -14.42
C ALA A 189 16.72 16.07 -15.00
N PRO A 190 16.43 16.13 -16.31
CA PRO A 190 15.89 17.33 -16.94
C PRO A 190 14.53 17.61 -16.28
N THR A 191 14.46 18.60 -15.42
CA THR A 191 13.21 19.20 -14.97
C THR A 191 12.63 19.91 -16.20
N ASN A 192 11.66 19.27 -16.84
CA ASN A 192 10.85 19.86 -17.89
C ASN A 192 9.96 20.92 -17.21
N THR A 193 10.40 22.16 -17.18
CA THR A 193 9.69 23.32 -16.60
C THR A 193 8.64 23.89 -17.57
N GLY A 194 8.31 23.17 -18.66
CA GLY A 194 7.25 23.53 -19.59
C GLY A 194 5.93 22.83 -19.23
N ALA A 195 4.80 23.42 -19.62
CA ALA A 195 3.49 22.75 -19.54
C ALA A 195 3.57 21.35 -20.17
N PRO A 196 2.86 20.34 -19.62
CA PRO A 196 2.83 19.01 -20.20
C PRO A 196 2.39 19.07 -21.65
N ARG A 197 3.10 18.35 -22.55
CA ARG A 197 2.83 18.31 -23.97
C ARG A 197 2.77 16.89 -24.47
N VAL A 198 1.91 16.65 -25.44
CA VAL A 198 1.90 15.43 -26.22
C VAL A 198 2.20 15.76 -27.67
N TRP A 199 2.76 14.80 -28.39
CA TRP A 199 3.08 14.94 -29.79
C TRP A 199 2.15 14.07 -30.62
N VAL A 200 1.42 14.70 -31.52
CA VAL A 200 0.50 14.06 -32.46
C VAL A 200 1.13 14.05 -33.84
N LEU A 201 0.84 13.04 -34.65
CA LEU A 201 1.27 12.99 -36.03
C LEU A 201 0.21 13.70 -36.89
N ARG A 202 0.56 14.85 -37.46
CA ARG A 202 -0.27 15.56 -38.44
C ARG A 202 0.49 15.68 -39.77
N ASP A 203 -0.11 15.17 -40.82
CA ASP A 203 0.48 15.19 -42.17
C ASP A 203 1.91 14.62 -42.26
N GLY A 204 2.22 13.64 -41.39
CA GLY A 204 3.56 13.02 -41.32
C GLY A 204 4.58 13.80 -40.48
N GLU A 205 4.21 14.94 -39.88
CA GLU A 205 5.07 15.74 -39.02
C GLU A 205 4.60 15.73 -37.57
N PRO A 206 5.53 15.73 -36.57
CA PRO A 206 5.19 15.80 -35.16
C PRO A 206 4.72 17.23 -34.79
N ALA A 207 3.45 17.36 -34.41
CA ALA A 207 2.85 18.59 -33.91
C ALA A 207 2.70 18.53 -32.38
N ALA A 208 3.17 19.56 -31.68
CA ALA A 208 3.02 19.66 -30.24
C ALA A 208 1.61 20.12 -29.84
N VAL A 209 0.99 19.45 -28.91
CA VAL A 209 -0.29 19.84 -28.32
C VAL A 209 -0.08 20.02 -26.80
N ASP A 210 -0.33 21.21 -26.30
CA ASP A 210 -0.28 21.49 -24.87
C ASP A 210 -1.51 20.88 -24.21
N VAL A 211 -1.29 20.17 -23.10
CA VAL A 211 -2.32 19.45 -22.37
C VAL A 211 -2.25 19.76 -20.87
N GLN A 212 -3.38 19.64 -20.20
CA GLN A 212 -3.45 19.67 -18.74
C GLN A 212 -3.65 18.24 -18.25
N THR A 213 -2.71 17.77 -17.43
CA THR A 213 -2.75 16.41 -16.88
C THR A 213 -3.52 16.37 -15.55
N GLY A 214 -4.32 15.33 -15.37
CA GLY A 214 -5.03 15.00 -14.13
C GLY A 214 -4.38 13.84 -13.39
N ALA A 215 -5.21 12.90 -12.95
CA ALA A 215 -4.77 11.71 -12.22
C ALA A 215 -3.95 10.75 -13.11
N THR A 216 -3.04 9.99 -12.49
CA THR A 216 -2.22 8.98 -13.20
C THR A 216 -2.21 7.68 -12.40
N ASN A 217 -2.17 6.55 -13.11
CA ASN A 217 -1.96 5.23 -12.53
C ASN A 217 -0.54 4.68 -12.78
N GLY A 218 0.40 5.54 -13.19
CA GLY A 218 1.77 5.15 -13.51
C GLY A 218 1.98 4.65 -14.95
N LYS A 219 0.95 4.16 -15.63
CA LYS A 219 0.98 3.72 -17.05
C LYS A 219 0.34 4.74 -17.99
N VAL A 220 -0.81 5.25 -17.58
CA VAL A 220 -1.58 6.26 -18.31
C VAL A 220 -1.88 7.44 -17.39
N THR A 221 -2.05 8.61 -17.99
CA THR A 221 -2.42 9.86 -17.29
C THR A 221 -3.68 10.44 -17.92
N GLU A 222 -4.59 10.90 -17.09
CA GLU A 222 -5.81 11.61 -17.48
C GLU A 222 -5.44 12.97 -18.07
N ILE A 223 -6.13 13.36 -19.15
CA ILE A 223 -6.09 14.70 -19.69
C ILE A 223 -7.40 15.41 -19.32
N VAL A 224 -7.27 16.46 -18.50
CA VAL A 224 -8.41 17.24 -18.01
C VAL A 224 -8.64 18.51 -18.83
N GLY A 225 -7.69 18.90 -19.71
CA GLY A 225 -7.79 20.07 -20.57
C GLY A 225 -6.76 20.09 -21.67
N GLY A 226 -7.03 20.88 -22.71
CA GLY A 226 -6.20 20.96 -23.93
C GLY A 226 -7.00 20.69 -25.18
N SER A 227 -6.35 20.80 -26.36
CA SER A 227 -6.98 20.59 -27.67
C SER A 227 -6.79 19.16 -28.17
N LEU A 228 -6.76 18.16 -27.28
CA LEU A 228 -6.62 16.76 -27.63
C LEU A 228 -7.99 16.10 -27.70
N GLU A 229 -8.31 15.49 -28.85
CA GLU A 229 -9.56 14.75 -29.08
C GLU A 229 -9.33 13.25 -28.91
N ALA A 230 -10.40 12.52 -28.57
CA ALA A 230 -10.35 11.07 -28.48
C ALA A 230 -10.08 10.45 -29.87
N GLY A 231 -9.23 9.43 -29.92
CA GLY A 231 -8.91 8.71 -31.16
C GLY A 231 -7.73 9.30 -31.96
N VAL A 232 -7.11 10.37 -31.48
CA VAL A 232 -5.91 10.94 -32.13
C VAL A 232 -4.68 10.07 -31.85
N GLU A 233 -3.89 9.81 -32.90
CA GLU A 233 -2.64 9.04 -32.79
C GLU A 233 -1.54 9.87 -32.10
N LEU A 234 -0.99 9.31 -31.03
CA LEU A 234 0.08 9.93 -30.23
C LEU A 234 1.42 9.27 -30.50
N ILE A 235 2.47 10.08 -30.57
CA ILE A 235 3.83 9.60 -30.73
C ILE A 235 4.37 9.21 -29.34
N THR A 236 4.69 7.94 -29.17
CA THR A 236 5.27 7.41 -27.93
C THR A 236 6.78 7.18 -28.03
N GLU A 237 7.27 6.91 -29.25
CA GLU A 237 8.66 6.58 -29.51
C GLU A 237 9.04 6.94 -30.94
N ALA A 238 10.30 7.27 -31.18
CA ALA A 238 10.87 7.45 -32.51
C ALA A 238 11.96 6.39 -32.73
N VAL A 239 11.78 5.57 -33.76
CA VAL A 239 12.76 4.57 -34.16
C VAL A 239 13.60 5.13 -35.30
N SER A 240 14.92 5.25 -35.12
CA SER A 240 15.84 5.60 -36.21
C SER A 240 16.06 4.36 -37.06
N VAL A 241 15.54 4.38 -38.27
CA VAL A 241 15.93 3.39 -39.30
C VAL A 241 17.30 3.77 -39.84
N THR A 242 18.32 3.09 -39.35
CA THR A 242 19.67 3.18 -40.00
C THR A 242 19.58 2.46 -41.34
N LYS A 243 19.76 3.19 -42.39
CA LYS A 243 19.78 2.70 -43.78
C LYS A 243 21.19 2.25 -44.14
#